data_781f6fd9112ba8c45fe4eb20b0b01087
#
_entry.id   781f6fd9112ba8c45fe4eb20b0b01087
#
_cell.length_a   1.000
_cell.length_b   1.000
_cell.length_c   1.000
_cell.angle_alpha   90.00
_cell.angle_beta   90.00
_cell.angle_gamma   90.00
#
_symmetry.space_group_name_H-M   'P 1'
#
loop_
_entity.id
_entity.type
_entity.pdbx_description
1 polymer ?
#
loop_
_entity_poly.entity_id
_entity_poly.type
_entity_poly.pdbx_seq_one_letter_code
_entity_poly.pdbx_strand_id
1 'polypeptide(L)'
;MKDNSNDHPFSPSQEELDALLSSTSFFSFQGVRASLDRRSPVFKWTWLVLMGVTILYLMGWFTGLLKPYMASAVTGLEADYQLHQVRFLLAFILITVGTVALNFDWHVEETFTTIAWIEAYFLVSGVGRQWRTMPEDNLAVMLMYSANLLLILLLLVTLIIEERRLKSRV
;
A
#
# COMPACT_ATOMS: atom_id res chain seq x y z
N MET A 1 8.01 -47.04 -45.75
CA MET A 1 7.69 -45.63 -45.69
C MET A 1 7.08 -45.39 -44.30
N LYS A 2 7.90 -44.97 -43.37
CA LYS A 2 7.45 -44.55 -42.00
C LYS A 2 7.63 -43.06 -41.90
N ASP A 3 6.50 -42.36 -41.91
CA ASP A 3 6.44 -40.94 -41.71
C ASP A 3 6.60 -40.64 -40.22
N ASN A 4 7.75 -40.11 -39.86
CA ASN A 4 8.04 -39.58 -38.53
C ASN A 4 7.94 -38.07 -38.61
N SER A 5 6.74 -37.53 -38.60
CA SER A 5 6.48 -36.10 -38.54
C SER A 5 5.75 -35.75 -37.24
N ASN A 6 6.40 -35.88 -36.09
CA ASN A 6 5.94 -35.32 -34.83
C ASN A 6 7.09 -34.71 -34.01
N ASP A 7 8.02 -34.05 -34.68
CA ASP A 7 8.90 -33.12 -34.01
C ASP A 7 8.22 -31.75 -33.95
N HIS A 8 7.46 -31.51 -32.90
CA HIS A 8 7.09 -30.15 -32.51
C HIS A 8 8.31 -29.52 -31.81
N PRO A 9 9.06 -28.59 -32.48
CA PRO A 9 10.33 -28.06 -31.96
C PRO A 9 10.17 -27.03 -30.84
N PHE A 10 9.01 -26.95 -30.18
CA PHE A 10 8.71 -25.89 -29.19
C PHE A 10 7.89 -26.36 -27.98
N SER A 11 8.08 -27.56 -27.49
CA SER A 11 7.65 -27.87 -26.13
C SER A 11 8.83 -27.62 -25.18
N PRO A 12 8.78 -26.53 -24.39
CA PRO A 12 9.83 -26.28 -23.39
C PRO A 12 9.91 -27.46 -22.43
N SER A 13 11.10 -27.85 -22.04
CA SER A 13 11.29 -28.92 -21.05
C SER A 13 10.60 -28.54 -19.73
N GLN A 14 10.18 -29.53 -18.94
CA GLN A 14 9.60 -29.22 -17.62
C GLN A 14 10.53 -28.37 -16.75
N GLU A 15 11.86 -28.55 -16.86
CA GLU A 15 12.84 -27.71 -16.17
C GLU A 15 12.82 -26.26 -16.65
N GLU A 16 12.64 -26.01 -17.96
CA GLU A 16 12.49 -24.65 -18.51
C GLU A 16 11.18 -24.00 -18.09
N LEU A 17 10.10 -24.79 -18.01
CA LEU A 17 8.79 -24.33 -17.51
C LEU A 17 8.87 -23.98 -16.02
N ASP A 18 9.49 -24.82 -15.21
CA ASP A 18 9.70 -24.59 -13.78
C ASP A 18 10.66 -23.39 -13.53
N ALA A 19 11.69 -23.23 -14.36
CA ALA A 19 12.57 -22.07 -14.34
C ALA A 19 11.83 -20.77 -14.74
N LEU A 20 10.97 -20.83 -15.77
CA LEU A 20 10.10 -19.72 -16.17
C LEU A 20 9.05 -19.41 -15.10
N LEU A 21 8.42 -20.41 -14.52
CA LEU A 21 7.44 -20.22 -13.44
C LEU A 21 8.10 -19.69 -12.15
N SER A 22 9.32 -20.10 -11.84
CA SER A 22 10.09 -19.58 -10.72
C SER A 22 10.59 -18.14 -10.98
N SER A 23 10.91 -17.80 -12.23
CA SER A 23 11.33 -16.44 -12.63
C SER A 23 10.16 -15.48 -12.78
N THR A 24 8.95 -15.97 -13.09
CA THR A 24 7.73 -15.18 -13.23
C THR A 24 6.94 -14.98 -11.95
N SER A 25 7.43 -15.44 -10.80
CA SER A 25 6.85 -15.03 -9.52
C SER A 25 7.18 -13.54 -9.26
N PHE A 26 6.52 -12.67 -10.02
CA PHE A 26 6.59 -11.20 -9.92
C PHE A 26 6.34 -10.70 -8.48
N PHE A 27 5.73 -11.53 -7.65
CA PHE A 27 5.49 -11.34 -6.22
C PHE A 27 6.09 -12.51 -5.43
N SER A 28 7.39 -12.66 -5.47
CA SER A 28 8.07 -13.56 -4.57
C SER A 28 8.11 -12.92 -3.19
N PHE A 29 7.29 -13.43 -2.25
CA PHE A 29 7.41 -13.07 -0.82
C PHE A 29 8.84 -13.22 -0.29
N GLN A 30 9.66 -14.01 -0.96
CA GLN A 30 11.08 -14.18 -0.67
C GLN A 30 11.89 -12.89 -0.91
N GLY A 31 11.59 -12.13 -1.97
CA GLY A 31 12.26 -10.85 -2.25
C GLY A 31 11.96 -9.81 -1.18
N VAL A 32 10.68 -9.66 -0.83
CA VAL A 32 10.26 -8.76 0.26
C VAL A 32 10.90 -9.16 1.59
N ARG A 33 10.89 -10.45 1.92
CA ARG A 33 11.50 -10.96 3.15
C ARG A 33 13.01 -10.69 3.18
N ALA A 34 13.72 -11.01 2.11
CA ALA A 34 15.17 -10.76 2.00
C ALA A 34 15.50 -9.25 2.09
N SER A 35 14.67 -8.40 1.50
CA SER A 35 14.78 -6.94 1.61
C SER A 35 14.55 -6.47 3.04
N LEU A 36 13.50 -6.97 3.70
CA LEU A 36 13.23 -6.66 5.10
C LEU A 36 14.34 -7.17 6.04
N ASP A 37 14.94 -8.34 5.75
CA ASP A 37 15.99 -8.92 6.61
C ASP A 37 17.30 -8.10 6.61
N ARG A 38 17.50 -7.30 5.58
CA ARG A 38 18.63 -6.34 5.51
C ARG A 38 18.39 -5.05 6.28
N ARG A 39 17.14 -4.75 6.66
CA ARG A 39 16.73 -3.51 7.33
C ARG A 39 16.65 -3.66 8.83
N SER A 40 16.59 -2.53 9.53
CA SER A 40 16.49 -2.50 10.98
C SER A 40 15.20 -3.18 11.48
N PRO A 41 15.19 -3.74 12.71
CA PRO A 41 13.96 -4.26 13.31
C PRO A 41 12.84 -3.21 13.37
N VAL A 42 13.20 -1.93 13.59
CA VAL A 42 12.24 -0.81 13.61
C VAL A 42 11.56 -0.69 12.24
N PHE A 43 12.33 -0.72 11.14
CA PHE A 43 11.77 -0.69 9.79
C PHE A 43 10.79 -1.85 9.56
N LYS A 44 11.18 -3.09 9.91
CA LYS A 44 10.34 -4.29 9.75
C LYS A 44 9.01 -4.15 10.47
N TRP A 45 9.03 -3.80 11.74
CA TRP A 45 7.81 -3.66 12.54
C TRP A 45 6.95 -2.50 12.04
N THR A 46 7.55 -1.37 11.70
CA THR A 46 6.83 -0.22 11.15
C THR A 46 6.12 -0.58 9.84
N TRP A 47 6.81 -1.31 8.94
CA TRP A 47 6.22 -1.80 7.71
C TRP A 47 5.06 -2.76 7.96
N LEU A 48 5.21 -3.73 8.86
CA LEU A 48 4.15 -4.68 9.21
C LEU A 48 2.93 -3.96 9.81
N VAL A 49 3.14 -3.00 10.69
CA VAL A 49 2.05 -2.19 11.26
C VAL A 49 1.35 -1.38 10.16
N LEU A 50 2.11 -0.72 9.28
CA LEU A 50 1.55 0.04 8.16
C LEU A 50 0.69 -0.85 7.26
N MET A 51 1.19 -2.04 6.89
CA MET A 51 0.45 -3.01 6.10
C MET A 51 -0.82 -3.48 6.83
N GLY A 52 -0.70 -3.79 8.12
CA GLY A 52 -1.85 -4.20 8.94
C GLY A 52 -2.94 -3.13 9.01
N VAL A 53 -2.57 -1.88 9.29
CA VAL A 53 -3.51 -0.74 9.33
C VAL A 53 -4.18 -0.54 7.96
N THR A 54 -3.40 -0.62 6.88
CA THR A 54 -3.93 -0.43 5.52
C THR A 54 -4.87 -1.57 5.13
N ILE A 55 -4.51 -2.82 5.42
CA ILE A 55 -5.37 -3.99 5.16
C ILE A 55 -6.68 -3.90 5.97
N LEU A 56 -6.60 -3.54 7.25
CA LEU A 56 -7.80 -3.37 8.09
C LEU A 56 -8.72 -2.27 7.54
N TYR A 57 -8.15 -1.18 7.05
CA TYR A 57 -8.91 -0.12 6.39
C TYR A 57 -9.59 -0.62 5.11
N LEU A 58 -8.87 -1.37 4.26
CA LEU A 58 -9.42 -1.99 3.05
C LEU A 58 -10.53 -2.99 3.38
N MET A 59 -10.33 -3.85 4.37
CA MET A 59 -11.34 -4.81 4.82
C MET A 59 -12.59 -4.10 5.35
N GLY A 60 -12.42 -3.05 6.16
CA GLY A 60 -13.52 -2.24 6.65
C GLY A 60 -14.34 -1.61 5.52
N TRP A 61 -13.67 -1.20 4.45
CA TRP A 61 -14.33 -0.70 3.25
C TRP A 61 -15.10 -1.80 2.51
N PHE A 62 -14.47 -2.92 2.20
CA PHE A 62 -15.08 -4.04 1.45
C PHE A 62 -16.25 -4.67 2.20
N THR A 63 -16.14 -4.85 3.52
CA THR A 63 -17.22 -5.41 4.34
C THR A 63 -18.38 -4.43 4.55
N GLY A 64 -18.19 -3.17 4.17
CA GLY A 64 -19.19 -2.12 4.39
C GLY A 64 -19.28 -1.63 5.83
N LEU A 65 -18.40 -2.10 6.74
CA LEU A 65 -18.37 -1.64 8.14
C LEU A 65 -18.12 -0.14 8.25
N LEU A 66 -17.38 0.45 7.31
CA LEU A 66 -17.14 1.90 7.27
C LEU A 66 -18.27 2.70 6.60
N LYS A 67 -19.21 2.04 5.90
CA LYS A 67 -20.31 2.71 5.19
C LYS A 67 -21.21 3.56 6.11
N PRO A 68 -21.64 3.11 7.30
CA PRO A 68 -22.47 3.93 8.18
C PRO A 68 -21.76 5.22 8.60
N TYR A 69 -20.47 5.12 8.90
CA TYR A 69 -19.66 6.27 9.30
C TYR A 69 -19.41 7.23 8.14
N MET A 70 -19.30 6.71 6.93
CA MET A 70 -19.13 7.52 5.72
C MET A 70 -20.46 8.12 5.24
N ALA A 71 -21.55 7.36 5.31
CA ALA A 71 -22.88 7.85 4.92
C ALA A 71 -23.38 8.98 5.81
N SER A 72 -23.11 8.93 7.11
CA SER A 72 -23.42 10.04 8.01
C SER A 72 -22.60 11.29 7.73
N ALA A 73 -21.38 11.11 7.21
CA ALA A 73 -20.49 12.19 6.80
C ALA A 73 -20.86 12.78 5.42
N VAL A 74 -21.53 12.00 4.57
CA VAL A 74 -21.80 12.30 3.15
C VAL A 74 -23.21 12.84 2.90
N THR A 75 -24.08 12.92 3.91
CA THR A 75 -25.41 13.49 3.73
C THR A 75 -25.34 14.99 3.35
N GLY A 76 -24.87 15.25 2.14
CA GLY A 76 -24.87 16.58 1.56
C GLY A 76 -23.90 16.85 0.41
N LEU A 77 -22.83 16.04 0.19
CA LEU A 77 -21.83 16.37 -0.81
C LEU A 77 -21.28 15.13 -1.53
N GLU A 78 -21.64 14.95 -2.81
CA GLU A 78 -21.04 13.97 -3.73
C GLU A 78 -19.49 14.04 -3.76
N ALA A 79 -18.93 15.23 -3.52
CA ALA A 79 -17.50 15.46 -3.49
C ALA A 79 -16.77 14.68 -2.37
N ASP A 80 -17.41 14.43 -1.23
CA ASP A 80 -16.81 13.70 -0.12
C ASP A 80 -16.79 12.19 -0.39
N TYR A 81 -17.78 11.66 -1.10
CA TYR A 81 -17.78 10.27 -1.55
C TYR A 81 -16.65 9.98 -2.54
N GLN A 82 -16.40 10.88 -3.48
CA GLN A 82 -15.28 10.78 -4.41
C GLN A 82 -13.92 10.82 -3.70
N LEU A 83 -13.77 11.66 -2.69
CA LEU A 83 -12.55 11.72 -1.88
C LEU A 83 -12.25 10.39 -1.18
N HIS A 84 -13.28 9.73 -0.66
CA HIS A 84 -13.14 8.41 -0.04
C HIS A 84 -12.76 7.31 -1.03
N GLN A 85 -13.29 7.36 -2.26
CA GLN A 85 -12.89 6.43 -3.33
C GLN A 85 -11.42 6.62 -3.73
N VAL A 86 -10.97 7.87 -3.88
CA VAL A 86 -9.57 8.17 -4.18
C VAL A 86 -8.65 7.66 -3.07
N ARG A 87 -9.05 7.81 -1.82
CA ARG A 87 -8.28 7.32 -0.69
C ARG A 87 -8.22 5.80 -0.61
N PHE A 88 -9.30 5.10 -0.95
CA PHE A 88 -9.28 3.64 -1.09
C PHE A 88 -8.27 3.21 -2.15
N LEU A 89 -8.30 3.86 -3.31
CA LEU A 89 -7.33 3.62 -4.38
C LEU A 89 -5.90 3.89 -3.91
N LEU A 90 -5.68 4.95 -3.14
CA LEU A 90 -4.39 5.28 -2.57
C LEU A 90 -3.89 4.20 -1.60
N ALA A 91 -4.74 3.67 -0.73
CA ALA A 91 -4.38 2.58 0.16
C ALA A 91 -3.95 1.32 -0.63
N PHE A 92 -4.64 1.01 -1.72
CA PHE A 92 -4.27 -0.08 -2.63
C PHE A 92 -2.92 0.19 -3.31
N ILE A 93 -2.69 1.42 -3.78
CA ILE A 93 -1.42 1.84 -4.38
C ILE A 93 -0.30 1.72 -3.35
N LEU A 94 -0.49 2.16 -2.12
CA LEU A 94 0.50 2.06 -1.05
C LEU A 94 0.95 0.61 -0.84
N ILE A 95 -0.01 -0.33 -0.72
CA ILE A 95 0.31 -1.76 -0.58
C ILE A 95 1.08 -2.26 -1.79
N THR A 96 0.60 -2.00 -2.99
CA THR A 96 1.18 -2.54 -4.22
C THR A 96 2.56 -1.96 -4.48
N VAL A 97 2.66 -0.64 -4.54
CA VAL A 97 3.91 0.06 -4.90
C VAL A 97 4.97 -0.12 -3.81
N GLY A 98 4.59 -0.03 -2.54
CA GLY A 98 5.50 -0.26 -1.43
C GLY A 98 6.04 -1.70 -1.41
N THR A 99 5.19 -2.69 -1.67
CA THR A 99 5.58 -4.11 -1.77
C THR A 99 6.53 -4.33 -2.95
N VAL A 100 6.23 -3.75 -4.11
CA VAL A 100 7.08 -3.82 -5.30
C VAL A 100 8.45 -3.17 -5.04
N ALA A 101 8.48 -1.97 -4.48
CA ALA A 101 9.71 -1.27 -4.15
C ALA A 101 10.59 -2.09 -3.20
N LEU A 102 10.00 -2.72 -2.18
CA LEU A 102 10.70 -3.61 -1.25
C LEU A 102 11.16 -4.91 -1.91
N ASN A 103 10.34 -5.51 -2.79
CA ASN A 103 10.69 -6.76 -3.45
C ASN A 103 11.93 -6.64 -4.33
N PHE A 104 12.05 -5.52 -5.04
CA PHE A 104 13.17 -5.24 -5.93
C PHE A 104 14.28 -4.40 -5.28
N ASP A 105 14.09 -3.96 -4.04
CA ASP A 105 14.99 -3.05 -3.31
C ASP A 105 15.32 -1.79 -4.13
N TRP A 106 14.31 -1.29 -4.85
CA TRP A 106 14.45 -0.23 -5.84
C TRP A 106 13.76 1.04 -5.37
N HIS A 107 14.52 2.12 -5.29
CA HIS A 107 14.00 3.45 -4.93
C HIS A 107 13.04 3.49 -3.74
N VAL A 108 13.33 2.68 -2.70
CA VAL A 108 12.44 2.49 -1.54
C VAL A 108 12.20 3.82 -0.82
N GLU A 109 13.23 4.62 -0.60
CA GLU A 109 13.12 5.92 0.06
C GLU A 109 12.25 6.89 -0.75
N GLU A 110 12.53 7.00 -2.04
CA GLU A 110 11.81 7.89 -2.97
C GLU A 110 10.35 7.50 -3.08
N THR A 111 10.07 6.19 -3.12
CA THR A 111 8.71 5.64 -3.16
C THR A 111 7.95 6.02 -1.90
N PHE A 112 8.49 5.74 -0.71
CA PHE A 112 7.81 6.11 0.53
C PHE A 112 7.70 7.61 0.72
N THR A 113 8.68 8.39 0.27
CA THR A 113 8.62 9.85 0.30
C THR A 113 7.48 10.38 -0.57
N THR A 114 7.34 9.85 -1.78
CA THR A 114 6.24 10.22 -2.68
C THR A 114 4.87 9.90 -2.08
N ILE A 115 4.72 8.69 -1.53
CA ILE A 115 3.48 8.27 -0.86
C ILE A 115 3.19 9.17 0.34
N ALA A 116 4.21 9.50 1.15
CA ALA A 116 4.05 10.38 2.31
C ALA A 116 3.60 11.79 1.92
N TRP A 117 4.09 12.35 0.81
CA TRP A 117 3.61 13.64 0.29
C TRP A 117 2.16 13.60 -0.16
N ILE A 118 1.75 12.52 -0.81
CA ILE A 118 0.35 12.32 -1.21
C ILE A 118 -0.55 12.22 0.02
N GLU A 119 -0.15 11.43 1.03
CA GLU A 119 -0.90 11.31 2.29
C GLU A 119 -0.96 12.64 3.06
N ALA A 120 0.13 13.40 3.10
CA ALA A 120 0.17 14.72 3.72
C ALA A 120 -0.79 15.71 3.00
N TYR A 121 -0.85 15.66 1.67
CA TYR A 121 -1.81 16.45 0.91
C TYR A 121 -3.25 16.10 1.27
N PHE A 122 -3.60 14.81 1.38
CA PHE A 122 -4.92 14.37 1.80
C PHE A 122 -5.24 14.73 3.25
N LEU A 123 -4.23 14.69 4.14
CA LEU A 123 -4.40 15.12 5.52
C LEU A 123 -4.77 16.61 5.58
N VAL A 124 -4.04 17.45 4.89
CA VAL A 124 -4.26 18.91 4.92
C VAL A 124 -5.53 19.31 4.18
N SER A 125 -5.74 18.79 2.96
CA SER A 125 -6.88 19.18 2.12
C SER A 125 -8.18 18.51 2.57
N GLY A 126 -8.15 17.21 2.88
CA GLY A 126 -9.32 16.43 3.25
C GLY A 126 -9.82 16.78 4.65
N VAL A 127 -8.94 16.78 5.65
CA VAL A 127 -9.30 17.15 7.03
C VAL A 127 -9.76 18.60 7.09
N GLY A 128 -9.02 19.52 6.47
CA GLY A 128 -9.38 20.93 6.48
C GLY A 128 -10.73 21.22 5.83
N ARG A 129 -11.12 20.49 4.79
CA ARG A 129 -12.43 20.59 4.17
C ARG A 129 -13.54 20.02 5.06
N GLN A 130 -13.35 18.81 5.57
CA GLN A 130 -14.31 18.14 6.42
C GLN A 130 -14.61 18.94 7.70
N TRP A 131 -13.57 19.51 8.34
CA TRP A 131 -13.74 20.36 9.52
C TRP A 131 -14.60 21.61 9.28
N ARG A 132 -14.70 22.08 8.03
CA ARG A 132 -15.53 23.25 7.67
C ARG A 132 -16.99 22.90 7.32
N THR A 133 -17.23 21.67 6.88
CA THR A 133 -18.51 21.27 6.28
C THR A 133 -19.31 20.29 7.11
N MET A 134 -18.71 19.66 8.13
CA MET A 134 -19.40 18.66 8.94
C MET A 134 -20.23 19.24 10.07
N PRO A 135 -21.45 18.68 10.28
CA PRO A 135 -22.23 18.93 11.48
C PRO A 135 -21.49 18.45 12.74
N GLU A 136 -21.73 19.13 13.87
CA GLU A 136 -21.09 18.81 15.17
C GLU A 136 -21.32 17.37 15.64
N ASP A 137 -22.37 16.71 15.17
CA ASP A 137 -22.76 15.33 15.54
C ASP A 137 -21.79 14.25 15.03
N ASN A 138 -20.85 14.59 14.11
CA ASN A 138 -19.93 13.66 13.47
C ASN A 138 -18.47 13.81 13.93
N LEU A 139 -18.23 14.50 15.04
CA LEU A 139 -16.88 14.78 15.55
C LEU A 139 -16.03 13.49 15.73
N ALA A 140 -16.65 12.41 16.25
CA ALA A 140 -15.95 11.13 16.47
C ALA A 140 -15.42 10.52 15.15
N VAL A 141 -16.22 10.60 14.07
CA VAL A 141 -15.83 10.12 12.74
C VAL A 141 -14.66 10.92 12.18
N MET A 142 -14.71 12.23 12.33
CA MET A 142 -13.65 13.15 11.91
C MET A 142 -12.35 12.89 12.65
N LEU A 143 -12.42 12.71 13.96
CA LEU A 143 -11.24 12.40 14.78
C LEU A 143 -10.62 11.07 14.38
N MET A 144 -11.45 10.04 14.18
CA MET A 144 -10.99 8.71 13.76
C MET A 144 -10.34 8.75 12.37
N TYR A 145 -10.92 9.49 11.42
CA TYR A 145 -10.38 9.67 10.09
C TYR A 145 -9.04 10.42 10.11
N SER A 146 -9.00 11.55 10.84
CA SER A 146 -7.78 12.35 10.98
C SER A 146 -6.66 11.60 11.68
N ALA A 147 -6.99 10.85 12.74
CA ALA A 147 -6.05 10.02 13.47
C ALA A 147 -5.47 8.90 12.60
N ASN A 148 -6.29 8.25 11.76
CA ASN A 148 -5.82 7.22 10.85
C ASN A 148 -4.85 7.78 9.80
N LEU A 149 -5.16 8.94 9.18
CA LEU A 149 -4.25 9.61 8.25
C LEU A 149 -2.93 10.00 8.90
N LEU A 150 -3.01 10.58 10.09
CA LEU A 150 -1.83 10.97 10.84
C LEU A 150 -0.97 9.75 11.21
N LEU A 151 -1.59 8.66 11.62
CA LEU A 151 -0.88 7.40 11.93
C LEU A 151 -0.13 6.87 10.70
N ILE A 152 -0.79 6.78 9.54
CA ILE A 152 -0.16 6.33 8.29
C ILE A 152 1.02 7.23 7.94
N LEU A 153 0.85 8.56 8.04
CA LEU A 153 1.91 9.51 7.74
C LEU A 153 3.11 9.35 8.69
N LEU A 154 2.86 9.17 9.98
CA LEU A 154 3.93 8.94 10.97
C LEU A 154 4.69 7.63 10.70
N LEU A 155 3.98 6.57 10.34
CA LEU A 155 4.60 5.29 9.97
C LEU A 155 5.46 5.45 8.70
N LEU A 156 4.98 6.14 7.67
CA LEU A 156 5.75 6.43 6.45
C LEU A 156 7.00 7.26 6.75
N VAL A 157 6.88 8.30 7.54
CA VAL A 157 8.04 9.13 7.97
C VAL A 157 9.08 8.28 8.70
N THR A 158 8.63 7.38 9.58
CA THR A 158 9.53 6.46 10.30
C THR A 158 10.28 5.54 9.33
N LEU A 159 9.58 4.99 8.31
CA LEU A 159 10.22 4.16 7.27
C LEU A 159 11.27 4.94 6.47
N ILE A 160 10.97 6.17 6.10
CA ILE A 160 11.91 7.05 5.37
C ILE A 160 13.15 7.35 6.23
N ILE A 161 12.99 7.65 7.51
CA ILE A 161 14.10 7.92 8.42
C ILE A 161 14.99 6.68 8.56
N GLU A 162 14.41 5.51 8.76
CA GLU A 162 15.16 4.25 8.89
C GLU A 162 15.90 3.88 7.60
N GLU A 163 15.29 4.11 6.43
CA GLU A 163 15.94 3.88 5.14
C GLU A 163 17.14 4.84 4.93
N ARG A 164 17.00 6.11 5.28
CA ARG A 164 18.11 7.09 5.26
C ARG A 164 19.25 6.69 6.19
N ARG A 165 18.91 6.20 7.38
CA ARG A 165 19.92 5.70 8.33
C ARG A 165 20.66 4.49 7.80
N LEU A 166 19.99 3.62 7.04
CA LEU A 166 20.64 2.47 6.39
C LEU A 166 21.65 2.95 5.36
N LYS A 167 21.23 3.86 4.47
CA LYS A 167 22.12 4.43 3.41
C LYS A 167 23.32 5.18 4.00
N SER A 168 23.19 5.82 5.15
CA SER A 168 24.30 6.55 5.77
C SER A 168 25.34 5.67 6.47
N ARG A 169 25.08 4.36 6.62
CA ARG A 169 25.99 3.39 7.24
C ARG A 169 26.81 2.58 6.23
N VAL A 170 26.45 2.67 4.95
CA VAL A 170 27.14 2.06 3.81
C VAL A 170 28.05 3.07 3.17
#